data_636d47c8cc15285fee15179b5acc7836
#
_entry.id   636d47c8cc15285fee15179b5acc7836
#
_cell.length_a   1.000
_cell.length_b   1.000
_cell.length_c   1.000
_cell.angle_alpha   90.00
_cell.angle_beta   90.00
_cell.angle_gamma   90.00
#
_symmetry.space_group_name_H-M   'P 1'
#
loop_
_entity.id
_entity.type
_entity.pdbx_description
1 polymer ?
#
loop_
_entity_poly.entity_id
_entity_poly.type
_entity_poly.pdbx_seq_one_letter_code
_entity_poly.pdbx_strand_id
1 'polypeptide(L)'
;MLKERSPNMRKTLFCGVDLHSSNAMYVITDQQDKQLFRRRLPNRLPLILESLEPFRKQLKVVAVESTYNWYWLVDGLMDHEYPVVLAHPSEMKQYKGIKAADDLTDAAFLARLARLDVLPTGYIYPRQDRPVRDLLRRRTLLVQQRTGIILSLQNLAMRQTGRSVGWRDIRKLSDRERTELLGDHDCLTFVTAQQVDLIEQLSKKIKLFEKKVLEHAQFKPAYECLLTMPGVGVILALTIMLETGEIGRFKTVGDYTSYCRCVRATHTSNGKNKDKNNGKNGNAYLAWAFVEAVHHAIRTCPKAKSFYDKKLAKRNGTLATKALAAKWSKAAYYMMKRQEVFDLARVFG
;
A
#
# COMPACT_ATOMS: atom_id res chain seq x y z
N MET A 1 48.91 -41.07 12.37
CA MET A 1 47.48 -40.71 12.26
C MET A 1 47.40 -39.21 11.92
N LEU A 2 47.31 -38.89 10.64
CA LEU A 2 47.13 -37.53 10.13
C LEU A 2 45.66 -37.19 10.25
N LYS A 3 45.31 -36.20 11.12
CA LYS A 3 43.99 -35.60 11.15
C LYS A 3 43.80 -34.83 9.84
N GLU A 4 43.03 -35.38 8.91
CA GLU A 4 42.51 -34.64 7.77
C GLU A 4 41.76 -33.42 8.28
N ARG A 5 42.25 -32.23 7.98
CA ARG A 5 41.55 -30.98 8.13
C ARG A 5 40.44 -30.98 7.08
N SER A 6 39.23 -31.25 7.51
CA SER A 6 38.01 -31.07 6.66
C SER A 6 38.06 -29.69 6.00
N PRO A 7 37.73 -29.58 4.71
CA PRO A 7 37.73 -28.29 4.01
C PRO A 7 36.82 -27.34 4.77
N ASN A 8 37.31 -26.16 5.03
CA ASN A 8 36.64 -25.09 5.76
C ASN A 8 35.36 -24.69 4.98
N MET A 9 34.26 -25.43 5.14
CA MET A 9 32.98 -25.06 4.57
C MET A 9 32.62 -23.70 5.14
N ARG A 10 32.65 -22.66 4.31
CA ARG A 10 32.24 -21.30 4.70
C ARG A 10 30.87 -21.40 5.33
N LYS A 11 30.77 -21.13 6.62
CA LYS A 11 29.49 -21.15 7.34
C LYS A 11 28.55 -20.14 6.68
N THR A 12 27.41 -20.60 6.25
CA THR A 12 26.33 -19.73 5.74
C THR A 12 25.56 -19.17 6.92
N LEU A 13 25.43 -17.83 6.97
CA LEU A 13 24.79 -17.13 8.07
C LEU A 13 23.52 -16.41 7.64
N PHE A 14 22.60 -16.23 8.58
CA PHE A 14 21.29 -15.62 8.39
C PHE A 14 21.10 -14.54 9.44
N CYS A 15 20.86 -13.31 9.03
CA CYS A 15 20.62 -12.19 9.92
C CYS A 15 19.14 -11.80 9.91
N GLY A 16 18.56 -11.66 11.09
CA GLY A 16 17.23 -11.04 11.28
C GLY A 16 17.38 -9.70 11.97
N VAL A 17 16.60 -8.74 11.53
CA VAL A 17 16.60 -7.36 12.05
C VAL A 17 15.18 -6.94 12.39
N ASP A 18 14.94 -6.76 13.68
CA ASP A 18 13.72 -6.15 14.21
C ASP A 18 13.95 -4.65 14.41
N LEU A 19 13.36 -3.86 13.51
CA LEU A 19 13.63 -2.42 13.38
C LEU A 19 12.59 -1.60 14.14
N HIS A 20 13.03 -0.88 15.17
CA HIS A 20 12.24 0.08 15.95
C HIS A 20 12.51 1.53 15.54
N SER A 21 11.85 2.48 16.20
CA SER A 21 11.97 3.92 15.91
C SER A 21 13.35 4.49 16.20
N SER A 22 14.04 4.04 17.26
CA SER A 22 15.32 4.59 17.71
C SER A 22 16.47 3.59 17.69
N ASN A 23 16.18 2.30 17.61
CA ASN A 23 17.16 1.22 17.63
C ASN A 23 16.63 0.00 16.86
N ALA A 24 17.50 -0.97 16.62
CA ALA A 24 17.11 -2.25 16.06
C ALA A 24 17.82 -3.40 16.77
N MET A 25 17.13 -4.55 16.88
CA MET A 25 17.72 -5.79 17.36
C MET A 25 18.24 -6.59 16.19
N TYR A 26 19.50 -7.00 16.26
CA TYR A 26 20.16 -7.84 15.27
C TYR A 26 20.45 -9.21 15.86
N VAL A 27 20.09 -10.26 15.15
CA VAL A 27 20.42 -11.64 15.49
C VAL A 27 20.99 -12.33 14.26
N ILE A 28 22.17 -12.96 14.41
CA ILE A 28 22.78 -13.76 13.35
C ILE A 28 22.85 -15.21 13.83
N THR A 29 22.36 -16.12 13.00
CA THR A 29 22.38 -17.57 13.24
C THR A 29 23.13 -18.30 12.13
N ASP A 30 23.69 -19.47 12.44
CA ASP A 30 24.25 -20.38 11.44
C ASP A 30 23.16 -21.37 10.90
N GLN A 31 23.59 -22.29 10.08
CA GLN A 31 22.71 -23.33 9.47
C GLN A 31 22.05 -24.24 10.51
N GLN A 32 22.65 -24.43 11.68
CA GLN A 32 22.14 -25.23 12.80
C GLN A 32 21.29 -24.45 13.79
N ASP A 33 20.92 -23.20 13.44
CA ASP A 33 20.16 -22.27 14.28
C ASP A 33 20.92 -21.78 15.52
N LYS A 34 22.24 -22.01 15.58
CA LYS A 34 23.09 -21.51 16.66
C LYS A 34 23.26 -20.01 16.51
N GLN A 35 22.91 -19.28 17.55
CA GLN A 35 23.07 -17.84 17.61
C GLN A 35 24.55 -17.48 17.79
N LEU A 36 25.11 -16.76 16.82
CA LEU A 36 26.50 -16.30 16.80
C LEU A 36 26.64 -14.84 17.22
N PHE A 37 25.60 -14.05 16.98
CA PHE A 37 25.57 -12.62 17.30
C PHE A 37 24.16 -12.22 17.75
N ARG A 38 24.08 -11.42 18.81
CA ARG A 38 22.83 -10.79 19.26
C ARG A 38 23.17 -9.45 19.88
N ARG A 39 22.67 -8.37 19.25
CA ARG A 39 22.95 -7.02 19.76
C ARG A 39 21.80 -6.07 19.43
N ARG A 40 21.47 -5.22 20.37
CA ARG A 40 20.63 -4.05 20.13
C ARG A 40 21.56 -2.89 19.76
N LEU A 41 21.34 -2.30 18.59
CA LEU A 41 22.14 -1.20 18.06
C LEU A 41 21.27 0.03 17.88
N PRO A 42 21.77 1.25 18.13
CA PRO A 42 21.08 2.47 17.78
C PRO A 42 20.92 2.59 16.26
N ASN A 43 19.94 3.35 15.80
CA ASN A 43 19.69 3.58 14.37
C ASN A 43 20.76 4.51 13.75
N ARG A 44 22.01 4.05 13.74
CA ARG A 44 23.18 4.70 13.16
C ARG A 44 23.88 3.75 12.20
N LEU A 45 23.74 4.01 10.90
CA LEU A 45 24.26 3.12 9.86
C LEU A 45 25.74 2.74 10.02
N PRO A 46 26.68 3.66 10.33
CA PRO A 46 28.09 3.30 10.52
C PRO A 46 28.33 2.25 11.59
N LEU A 47 27.67 2.36 12.75
CA LEU A 47 27.80 1.40 13.85
C LEU A 47 27.18 0.03 13.50
N ILE A 48 26.13 0.04 12.71
CA ILE A 48 25.48 -1.19 12.21
C ILE A 48 26.42 -1.90 11.25
N LEU A 49 26.99 -1.18 10.29
CA LEU A 49 27.94 -1.73 9.31
C LEU A 49 29.19 -2.28 9.99
N GLU A 50 29.78 -1.54 10.92
CA GLU A 50 30.92 -1.99 11.74
C GLU A 50 30.60 -3.30 12.48
N SER A 51 29.42 -3.39 13.07
CA SER A 51 28.99 -4.57 13.82
C SER A 51 28.72 -5.79 12.94
N LEU A 52 28.32 -5.60 11.68
CA LEU A 52 27.99 -6.66 10.73
C LEU A 52 29.19 -7.06 9.85
N GLU A 53 30.21 -6.21 9.72
CA GLU A 53 31.37 -6.43 8.83
C GLU A 53 32.06 -7.78 9.06
N PRO A 54 32.30 -8.26 10.32
CA PRO A 54 32.91 -9.56 10.54
C PRO A 54 32.15 -10.74 9.92
N PHE A 55 30.86 -10.59 9.68
CA PHE A 55 29.96 -11.63 9.16
C PHE A 55 29.65 -11.46 7.66
N ARG A 56 29.93 -10.29 7.07
CA ARG A 56 29.47 -9.88 5.73
C ARG A 56 29.65 -10.96 4.66
N LYS A 57 30.85 -11.53 4.56
CA LYS A 57 31.18 -12.53 3.52
C LYS A 57 30.45 -13.86 3.69
N GLN A 58 29.86 -14.11 4.83
CA GLN A 58 29.16 -15.36 5.18
C GLN A 58 27.65 -15.17 5.21
N LEU A 59 27.15 -13.93 5.25
CA LEU A 59 25.74 -13.63 5.27
C LEU A 59 25.10 -13.99 3.93
N LYS A 60 24.18 -14.94 3.93
CA LYS A 60 23.31 -15.28 2.79
C LYS A 60 22.16 -14.30 2.66
N VAL A 61 21.69 -13.77 3.79
CA VAL A 61 20.53 -12.86 3.83
C VAL A 61 20.53 -12.01 5.09
N VAL A 62 20.08 -10.76 4.95
CA VAL A 62 19.74 -9.86 6.04
C VAL A 62 18.23 -9.56 5.92
N ALA A 63 17.44 -10.19 6.77
CA ALA A 63 15.98 -10.05 6.78
C ALA A 63 15.58 -8.88 7.67
N VAL A 64 15.12 -7.78 7.08
CA VAL A 64 14.67 -6.58 7.80
C VAL A 64 13.15 -6.56 7.86
N GLU A 65 12.56 -6.32 9.03
CA GLU A 65 11.11 -6.18 9.15
C GLU A 65 10.59 -4.95 8.40
N SER A 66 9.47 -5.11 7.67
CA SER A 66 8.81 -4.04 6.92
C SER A 66 8.02 -3.11 7.85
N THR A 67 8.73 -2.29 8.62
CA THR A 67 8.19 -1.22 9.45
C THR A 67 8.04 0.08 8.63
N TYR A 68 7.52 1.16 9.23
CA TYR A 68 7.32 2.43 8.51
C TYR A 68 8.62 3.17 8.13
N ASN A 69 9.74 2.86 8.80
CA ASN A 69 11.02 3.58 8.71
C ASN A 69 12.17 2.75 8.08
N TRP A 70 11.86 1.70 7.33
CA TRP A 70 12.88 0.78 6.80
C TRP A 70 13.80 1.37 5.71
N TYR A 71 13.41 2.45 5.02
CA TYR A 71 14.10 2.97 3.84
C TYR A 71 15.61 3.18 4.08
N TRP A 72 15.97 3.94 5.11
CA TRP A 72 17.35 4.32 5.39
C TRP A 72 18.25 3.11 5.67
N LEU A 73 17.73 2.11 6.39
CA LEU A 73 18.50 0.92 6.76
C LEU A 73 18.67 -0.02 5.58
N VAL A 74 17.59 -0.34 4.88
CA VAL A 74 17.63 -1.23 3.70
C VAL A 74 18.50 -0.62 2.62
N ASP A 75 18.35 0.66 2.34
CA ASP A 75 19.19 1.36 1.37
C ASP A 75 20.65 1.36 1.78
N GLY A 76 20.94 1.71 3.03
CA GLY A 76 22.30 1.73 3.52
C GLY A 76 22.99 0.36 3.49
N LEU A 77 22.28 -0.71 3.83
CA LEU A 77 22.80 -2.06 3.73
C LEU A 77 23.00 -2.50 2.27
N MET A 78 22.06 -2.18 1.37
CA MET A 78 22.19 -2.49 -0.06
C MET A 78 23.35 -1.73 -0.71
N ASP A 79 23.58 -0.45 -0.36
CA ASP A 79 24.69 0.35 -0.85
C ASP A 79 26.06 -0.24 -0.44
N HIS A 80 26.10 -1.03 0.64
CA HIS A 80 27.26 -1.77 1.11
C HIS A 80 27.21 -3.25 0.74
N GLU A 81 26.42 -3.61 -0.28
CA GLU A 81 26.34 -4.96 -0.89
C GLU A 81 25.92 -6.07 0.08
N TYR A 82 25.16 -5.75 1.15
CA TYR A 82 24.52 -6.78 1.96
C TYR A 82 23.31 -7.37 1.21
N PRO A 83 23.08 -8.70 1.28
CA PRO A 83 21.96 -9.37 0.63
C PRO A 83 20.67 -9.16 1.45
N VAL A 84 20.03 -7.99 1.27
CA VAL A 84 18.87 -7.58 2.07
C VAL A 84 17.56 -8.10 1.48
N VAL A 85 16.67 -8.59 2.34
CA VAL A 85 15.26 -8.87 2.04
C VAL A 85 14.37 -8.14 3.04
N LEU A 86 13.22 -7.67 2.57
CA LEU A 86 12.22 -7.03 3.42
C LEU A 86 11.20 -8.08 3.84
N ALA A 87 11.10 -8.37 5.13
CA ALA A 87 10.13 -9.33 5.65
C ALA A 87 8.71 -8.77 5.66
N HIS A 88 7.70 -9.59 5.38
CA HIS A 88 6.30 -9.20 5.33
C HIS A 88 5.52 -9.64 6.59
N PRO A 89 5.36 -8.78 7.63
CA PRO A 89 4.86 -9.18 8.95
C PRO A 89 3.45 -9.81 8.92
N SER A 90 2.59 -9.36 8.01
CA SER A 90 1.21 -9.87 7.92
C SER A 90 1.14 -11.34 7.50
N GLU A 91 2.07 -11.78 6.65
CA GLU A 91 2.14 -13.17 6.16
C GLU A 91 2.93 -14.08 7.10
N MET A 92 3.79 -13.50 7.95
CA MET A 92 4.52 -14.26 8.97
C MET A 92 3.62 -14.82 10.07
N LYS A 93 2.39 -14.31 10.21
CA LYS A 93 1.43 -14.77 11.23
C LYS A 93 1.10 -16.27 11.14
N GLN A 94 1.18 -16.85 9.96
CA GLN A 94 0.98 -18.30 9.77
C GLN A 94 2.06 -19.16 10.44
N TYR A 95 3.24 -18.59 10.71
CA TYR A 95 4.37 -19.27 11.32
C TYR A 95 4.49 -19.03 12.84
N LYS A 96 3.48 -18.45 13.49
CA LYS A 96 3.51 -18.15 14.95
C LYS A 96 3.75 -19.39 15.81
N GLY A 97 3.31 -20.57 15.37
CA GLY A 97 3.58 -21.82 16.08
C GLY A 97 5.06 -22.17 16.19
N ILE A 98 5.89 -21.75 15.23
CA ILE A 98 7.35 -21.92 15.26
C ILE A 98 7.99 -20.97 16.28
N LYS A 99 7.36 -19.80 16.54
CA LYS A 99 7.82 -18.80 17.52
C LYS A 99 7.54 -19.21 18.97
N ALA A 100 6.49 -19.98 19.21
CA ALA A 100 5.96 -20.25 20.54
C ALA A 100 6.81 -21.25 21.37
N ALA A 101 7.79 -21.91 20.77
CA ALA A 101 8.59 -22.94 21.45
C ALA A 101 9.72 -22.37 22.33
N ASP A 102 10.16 -21.11 22.11
CA ASP A 102 11.25 -20.47 22.83
C ASP A 102 11.01 -18.97 22.96
N ASP A 103 11.63 -18.28 23.93
CA ASP A 103 11.71 -16.80 24.08
C ASP A 103 12.48 -16.14 22.91
N LEU A 104 12.11 -16.48 21.68
CA LEU A 104 12.73 -15.93 20.49
C LEU A 104 12.31 -14.49 20.27
N THR A 105 13.28 -13.60 20.21
CA THR A 105 13.05 -12.23 19.76
C THR A 105 12.54 -12.23 18.33
N ASP A 106 11.83 -11.18 17.92
CA ASP A 106 11.34 -11.03 16.55
C ASP A 106 12.49 -11.09 15.52
N ALA A 107 13.67 -10.55 15.87
CA ALA A 107 14.87 -10.66 15.04
C ALA A 107 15.37 -12.13 14.88
N ALA A 108 15.39 -12.92 15.96
CA ALA A 108 15.77 -14.33 15.89
C ALA A 108 14.77 -15.14 15.06
N PHE A 109 13.48 -14.82 15.19
CA PHE A 109 12.44 -15.43 14.37
C PHE A 109 12.59 -15.12 12.87
N LEU A 110 12.94 -13.88 12.51
CA LEU A 110 13.25 -13.50 11.14
C LEU A 110 14.44 -14.28 10.57
N ALA A 111 15.54 -14.39 11.34
CA ALA A 111 16.71 -15.17 10.95
C ALA A 111 16.36 -16.64 10.74
N ARG A 112 15.54 -17.23 11.62
CA ARG A 112 15.07 -18.63 11.51
C ARG A 112 14.21 -18.85 10.28
N LEU A 113 13.22 -17.98 10.00
CA LEU A 113 12.39 -18.10 8.79
C LEU A 113 13.22 -17.96 7.52
N ALA A 114 14.19 -17.05 7.50
CA ALA A 114 15.10 -16.86 6.38
C ALA A 114 16.00 -18.11 6.16
N ARG A 115 16.49 -18.71 7.24
CA ARG A 115 17.28 -19.95 7.19
C ARG A 115 16.49 -21.12 6.63
N LEU A 116 15.20 -21.24 7.00
CA LEU A 116 14.29 -22.31 6.53
C LEU A 116 13.76 -22.04 5.11
N ASP A 117 14.11 -20.91 4.49
CA ASP A 117 13.62 -20.48 3.17
C ASP A 117 12.08 -20.33 3.08
N VAL A 118 11.44 -20.04 4.21
CA VAL A 118 9.99 -19.82 4.32
C VAL A 118 9.62 -18.40 4.71
N LEU A 119 10.57 -17.47 4.72
CA LEU A 119 10.33 -16.08 5.04
C LEU A 119 9.48 -15.41 3.95
N PRO A 120 8.25 -14.94 4.26
CA PRO A 120 7.49 -14.14 3.33
C PRO A 120 8.18 -12.78 3.12
N THR A 121 8.50 -12.46 1.87
CA THR A 121 9.22 -11.25 1.52
C THR A 121 8.32 -10.19 0.92
N GLY A 122 8.52 -8.94 1.34
CA GLY A 122 7.92 -7.75 0.77
C GLY A 122 8.71 -7.22 -0.41
N TYR A 123 8.08 -6.39 -1.23
CA TYR A 123 8.73 -5.73 -2.35
C TYR A 123 9.49 -4.48 -1.90
N ILE A 124 10.77 -4.41 -2.23
CA ILE A 124 11.59 -3.21 -2.03
C ILE A 124 11.37 -2.31 -3.25
N TYR A 125 10.59 -1.24 -3.06
CA TYR A 125 10.34 -0.27 -4.14
C TYR A 125 11.64 0.44 -4.54
N PRO A 126 11.88 0.67 -5.85
CA PRO A 126 13.05 1.41 -6.32
C PRO A 126 13.17 2.78 -5.65
N ARG A 127 14.38 3.16 -5.27
CA ARG A 127 14.67 4.39 -4.52
C ARG A 127 14.15 5.64 -5.25
N GLN A 128 14.29 5.68 -6.56
CA GLN A 128 13.83 6.79 -7.41
C GLN A 128 12.30 6.93 -7.48
N ASP A 129 11.54 5.84 -7.31
CA ASP A 129 10.07 5.86 -7.39
C ASP A 129 9.41 6.28 -6.05
N ARG A 130 10.11 6.07 -4.92
CA ARG A 130 9.55 6.27 -3.56
C ARG A 130 9.14 7.70 -3.27
N PRO A 131 9.92 8.76 -3.59
CA PRO A 131 9.52 10.14 -3.29
C PRO A 131 8.20 10.54 -3.96
N VAL A 132 8.01 10.20 -5.23
CA VAL A 132 6.77 10.50 -5.95
C VAL A 132 5.60 9.65 -5.44
N ARG A 133 5.85 8.37 -5.13
CA ARG A 133 4.88 7.49 -4.50
C ARG A 133 4.42 8.02 -3.14
N ASP A 134 5.33 8.48 -2.30
CA ASP A 134 5.00 9.06 -0.99
C ASP A 134 4.26 10.40 -1.15
N LEU A 135 4.60 11.21 -2.15
CA LEU A 135 3.88 12.44 -2.48
C LEU A 135 2.42 12.16 -2.87
N LEU A 136 2.17 11.13 -3.71
CA LEU A 136 0.81 10.68 -4.06
C LEU A 136 0.02 10.22 -2.83
N ARG A 137 0.65 9.51 -1.92
CA ARG A 137 0.05 9.08 -0.65
C ARG A 137 -0.33 10.26 0.23
N ARG A 138 0.55 11.26 0.35
CA ARG A 138 0.25 12.52 1.09
C ARG A 138 -0.88 13.30 0.41
N ARG A 139 -0.87 13.38 -0.92
CA ARG A 139 -1.99 13.97 -1.68
C ARG A 139 -3.31 13.26 -1.36
N THR A 140 -3.32 11.92 -1.31
CA THR A 140 -4.51 11.14 -0.98
C THR A 140 -5.01 11.46 0.42
N LEU A 141 -4.13 11.60 1.40
CA LEU A 141 -4.47 12.03 2.77
C LEU A 141 -5.17 13.40 2.78
N LEU A 142 -4.64 14.39 2.04
CA LEU A 142 -5.26 15.72 1.94
C LEU A 142 -6.67 15.65 1.32
N VAL A 143 -6.87 14.79 0.33
CA VAL A 143 -8.21 14.57 -0.26
C VAL A 143 -9.17 13.96 0.76
N GLN A 144 -8.73 12.98 1.55
CA GLN A 144 -9.55 12.36 2.59
C GLN A 144 -9.92 13.37 3.67
N GLN A 145 -8.98 14.20 4.13
CA GLN A 145 -9.24 15.27 5.11
C GLN A 145 -10.27 16.26 4.55
N ARG A 146 -10.09 16.75 3.32
CA ARG A 146 -11.05 17.64 2.67
C ARG A 146 -12.44 17.01 2.57
N THR A 147 -12.51 15.75 2.16
CA THR A 147 -13.79 15.03 2.04
C THR A 147 -14.48 14.90 3.39
N GLY A 148 -13.75 14.60 4.45
CA GLY A 148 -14.30 14.54 5.81
C GLY A 148 -14.94 15.86 6.25
N ILE A 149 -14.28 17.00 5.95
CA ILE A 149 -14.82 18.35 6.28
C ILE A 149 -16.05 18.66 5.43
N ILE A 150 -16.03 18.33 4.13
CA ILE A 150 -17.18 18.49 3.23
C ILE A 150 -18.39 17.71 3.78
N LEU A 151 -18.20 16.45 4.17
CA LEU A 151 -19.27 15.63 4.74
C LEU A 151 -19.80 16.19 6.06
N SER A 152 -18.91 16.78 6.88
CA SER A 152 -19.32 17.48 8.11
C SER A 152 -20.25 18.66 7.84
N LEU A 153 -19.93 19.51 6.85
CA LEU A 153 -20.81 20.61 6.43
C LEU A 153 -22.13 20.13 5.86
N GLN A 154 -22.11 19.09 5.02
CA GLN A 154 -23.32 18.51 4.47
C GLN A 154 -24.23 17.92 5.57
N ASN A 155 -23.64 17.27 6.59
CA ASN A 155 -24.37 16.77 7.74
C ASN A 155 -24.95 17.92 8.59
N LEU A 156 -24.23 19.04 8.70
CA LEU A 156 -24.75 20.24 9.36
C LEU A 156 -25.97 20.78 8.62
N ALA A 157 -25.87 20.96 7.29
CA ALA A 157 -27.01 21.38 6.46
C ALA A 157 -28.23 20.44 6.60
N MET A 158 -27.99 19.11 6.59
CA MET A 158 -29.06 18.13 6.78
C MET A 158 -29.74 18.28 8.14
N ARG A 159 -28.98 18.51 9.21
CA ARG A 159 -29.56 18.72 10.56
C ARG A 159 -30.40 19.99 10.65
N GLN A 160 -29.99 21.06 9.98
CA GLN A 160 -30.68 22.34 10.05
C GLN A 160 -31.91 22.40 9.14
N THR A 161 -31.85 21.75 7.98
CA THR A 161 -32.89 21.92 6.93
C THR A 161 -33.69 20.65 6.66
N GLY A 162 -33.27 19.49 7.16
CA GLY A 162 -33.86 18.19 6.77
C GLY A 162 -33.53 17.80 5.32
N ARG A 163 -32.72 18.55 4.59
CA ARG A 163 -32.42 18.35 3.17
C ARG A 163 -30.94 18.04 2.93
N SER A 164 -30.67 17.15 1.99
CA SER A 164 -29.28 16.88 1.53
C SER A 164 -28.84 18.00 0.59
N VAL A 165 -27.79 18.73 0.96
CA VAL A 165 -27.22 19.81 0.15
C VAL A 165 -25.80 19.42 -0.26
N GLY A 166 -25.52 19.48 -1.58
CA GLY A 166 -24.21 19.15 -2.12
C GLY A 166 -23.16 20.22 -1.83
N TRP A 167 -21.87 19.82 -1.69
CA TRP A 167 -20.76 20.77 -1.54
C TRP A 167 -20.72 21.82 -2.67
N ARG A 168 -21.04 21.43 -3.91
CA ARG A 168 -21.07 22.34 -5.05
C ARG A 168 -22.05 23.50 -4.86
N ASP A 169 -23.16 23.24 -4.19
CA ASP A 169 -24.18 24.22 -3.91
C ASP A 169 -23.78 25.08 -2.72
N ILE A 170 -23.34 24.47 -1.61
CA ILE A 170 -22.83 25.19 -0.43
C ILE A 170 -21.70 26.16 -0.82
N ARG A 171 -20.79 25.76 -1.72
CA ARG A 171 -19.64 26.58 -2.16
C ARG A 171 -20.05 27.83 -2.93
N LYS A 172 -21.18 27.80 -3.64
CA LYS A 172 -21.67 28.92 -4.45
C LYS A 172 -22.37 29.98 -3.62
N LEU A 173 -22.83 29.62 -2.45
CA LEU A 173 -23.58 30.53 -1.57
C LEU A 173 -22.66 31.63 -1.05
N SER A 174 -23.20 32.84 -0.92
CA SER A 174 -22.65 33.95 -0.14
C SER A 174 -22.60 33.56 1.35
N ASP A 175 -21.87 34.32 2.15
CA ASP A 175 -21.80 34.07 3.59
C ASP A 175 -23.16 34.19 4.26
N ARG A 176 -23.99 35.15 3.83
CA ARG A 176 -25.36 35.33 4.30
C ARG A 176 -26.23 34.09 3.99
N GLU A 177 -26.22 33.62 2.74
CA GLU A 177 -26.99 32.43 2.33
C GLU A 177 -26.53 31.19 3.04
N ARG A 178 -25.23 31.06 3.35
CA ARG A 178 -24.69 29.96 4.16
C ARG A 178 -25.19 30.02 5.59
N THR A 179 -25.26 31.23 6.19
CA THR A 179 -25.80 31.40 7.53
C THR A 179 -27.28 31.03 7.56
N GLU A 180 -28.07 31.47 6.58
CA GLU A 180 -29.48 31.11 6.46
C GLU A 180 -29.67 29.58 6.30
N LEU A 181 -28.79 28.89 5.53
CA LEU A 181 -28.85 27.45 5.30
C LEU A 181 -28.38 26.61 6.50
N LEU A 182 -27.31 27.04 7.19
CA LEU A 182 -26.57 26.22 8.16
C LEU A 182 -26.87 26.58 9.61
N GLY A 183 -27.63 27.64 9.84
CA GLY A 183 -28.11 28.11 11.14
C GLY A 183 -27.59 29.51 11.50
N ASP A 184 -28.50 30.35 11.96
CA ASP A 184 -28.25 31.76 12.36
C ASP A 184 -27.83 31.82 13.84
N HIS A 185 -26.71 31.19 14.15
CA HIS A 185 -26.09 31.25 15.47
C HIS A 185 -24.59 31.48 15.33
N ASP A 186 -24.03 32.40 16.09
CA ASP A 186 -22.62 32.77 15.99
C ASP A 186 -21.65 31.60 15.94
N CYS A 187 -21.86 30.60 16.78
CA CYS A 187 -21.03 29.38 16.78
C CYS A 187 -21.13 28.59 15.46
N LEU A 188 -22.33 28.49 14.87
CA LEU A 188 -22.55 27.77 13.62
C LEU A 188 -21.95 28.53 12.44
N THR A 189 -22.15 29.84 12.40
CA THR A 189 -21.56 30.77 11.41
C THR A 189 -20.03 30.69 11.46
N PHE A 190 -19.45 30.76 12.66
CA PHE A 190 -18.01 30.65 12.86
C PHE A 190 -17.47 29.29 12.37
N VAL A 191 -18.07 28.16 12.81
CA VAL A 191 -17.64 26.82 12.39
C VAL A 191 -17.73 26.66 10.87
N THR A 192 -18.81 27.14 10.27
CA THR A 192 -19.02 27.07 8.82
C THR A 192 -17.94 27.83 8.06
N ALA A 193 -17.66 29.07 8.46
CA ALA A 193 -16.64 29.91 7.84
C ALA A 193 -15.26 29.22 7.91
N GLN A 194 -14.87 28.69 9.08
CA GLN A 194 -13.59 27.99 9.26
C GLN A 194 -13.51 26.72 8.42
N GLN A 195 -14.58 25.94 8.33
CA GLN A 195 -14.59 24.72 7.53
C GLN A 195 -14.53 25.00 6.03
N VAL A 196 -15.23 26.03 5.54
CA VAL A 196 -15.16 26.44 4.13
C VAL A 196 -13.74 26.90 3.77
N ASP A 197 -13.13 27.77 4.58
CA ASP A 197 -11.75 28.21 4.35
C ASP A 197 -10.77 27.03 4.33
N LEU A 198 -10.88 26.12 5.28
CA LEU A 198 -10.01 24.92 5.33
C LEU A 198 -10.19 24.01 4.10
N ILE A 199 -11.41 23.84 3.58
CA ILE A 199 -11.66 23.10 2.34
C ILE A 199 -10.97 23.79 1.15
N GLU A 200 -11.01 25.12 1.08
CA GLU A 200 -10.34 25.86 0.01
C GLU A 200 -8.82 25.76 0.10
N GLN A 201 -8.27 25.91 1.30
CA GLN A 201 -6.83 25.74 1.55
C GLN A 201 -6.36 24.33 1.16
N LEU A 202 -7.08 23.29 1.60
CA LEU A 202 -6.79 21.91 1.21
C LEU A 202 -6.89 21.71 -0.30
N SER A 203 -7.87 22.33 -0.96
CA SER A 203 -8.02 22.23 -2.42
C SER A 203 -6.86 22.87 -3.17
N LYS A 204 -6.38 24.04 -2.71
CA LYS A 204 -5.17 24.67 -3.24
C LYS A 204 -3.93 23.81 -3.04
N LYS A 205 -3.74 23.24 -1.83
CA LYS A 205 -2.63 22.33 -1.53
C LYS A 205 -2.66 21.07 -2.38
N ILE A 206 -3.83 20.43 -2.56
CA ILE A 206 -3.98 19.25 -3.42
C ILE A 206 -3.50 19.54 -4.85
N LYS A 207 -3.88 20.70 -5.43
CA LYS A 207 -3.41 21.09 -6.77
C LYS A 207 -1.89 21.28 -6.83
N LEU A 208 -1.28 21.85 -5.79
CA LEU A 208 0.18 22.00 -5.71
C LEU A 208 0.88 20.61 -5.65
N PHE A 209 0.34 19.67 -4.88
CA PHE A 209 0.85 18.30 -4.83
C PHE A 209 0.73 17.62 -6.20
N GLU A 210 -0.41 17.75 -6.87
CA GLU A 210 -0.62 17.19 -8.22
C GLU A 210 0.38 17.75 -9.22
N LYS A 211 0.60 19.07 -9.20
CA LYS A 211 1.63 19.72 -10.03
C LYS A 211 3.01 19.15 -9.74
N LYS A 212 3.39 19.04 -8.46
CA LYS A 212 4.69 18.51 -8.04
C LYS A 212 4.88 17.03 -8.42
N VAL A 213 3.82 16.22 -8.34
CA VAL A 213 3.84 14.83 -8.85
C VAL A 213 4.19 14.78 -10.32
N LEU A 214 3.56 15.62 -11.14
CA LEU A 214 3.80 15.65 -12.60
C LEU A 214 5.22 16.12 -12.96
N GLU A 215 5.78 17.04 -12.18
CA GLU A 215 7.16 17.51 -12.38
C GLU A 215 8.23 16.44 -12.15
N HIS A 216 7.95 15.47 -11.27
CA HIS A 216 8.93 14.47 -10.85
C HIS A 216 8.58 13.03 -11.22
N ALA A 217 7.39 12.78 -11.76
CA ALA A 217 6.99 11.44 -12.15
C ALA A 217 7.80 10.95 -13.36
N GLN A 218 8.35 9.75 -13.25
CA GLN A 218 8.90 9.05 -14.41
C GLN A 218 7.77 8.32 -15.13
N PHE A 219 7.48 8.72 -16.36
CA PHE A 219 6.44 8.13 -17.17
C PHE A 219 6.99 6.86 -17.84
N LYS A 220 6.60 5.71 -17.31
CA LYS A 220 6.93 4.38 -17.87
C LYS A 220 5.85 3.99 -18.91
N PRO A 221 6.12 3.08 -19.85
CA PRO A 221 5.12 2.64 -20.84
C PRO A 221 3.79 2.17 -20.21
N ALA A 222 3.83 1.59 -19.02
CA ALA A 222 2.65 1.21 -18.26
C ALA A 222 1.71 2.39 -17.95
N TYR A 223 2.24 3.61 -17.78
CA TYR A 223 1.44 4.81 -17.54
C TYR A 223 0.56 5.15 -18.74
N GLU A 224 1.14 5.17 -19.94
CA GLU A 224 0.42 5.47 -21.18
C GLU A 224 -0.71 4.46 -21.43
N CYS A 225 -0.42 3.18 -21.22
CA CYS A 225 -1.43 2.14 -21.30
C CYS A 225 -2.58 2.41 -20.32
N LEU A 226 -2.30 2.69 -19.04
CA LEU A 226 -3.29 2.91 -18.00
C LEU A 226 -4.19 4.12 -18.26
N LEU A 227 -3.69 5.17 -18.93
CA LEU A 227 -4.50 6.33 -19.32
C LEU A 227 -5.63 6.00 -20.30
N THR A 228 -5.50 4.92 -21.07
CA THR A 228 -6.55 4.48 -21.99
C THR A 228 -7.72 3.78 -21.30
N MET A 229 -7.57 3.42 -20.01
CA MET A 229 -8.60 2.75 -19.24
C MET A 229 -9.72 3.72 -18.82
N PRO A 230 -11.00 3.41 -19.11
CA PRO A 230 -12.12 4.28 -18.73
C PRO A 230 -12.12 4.58 -17.21
N GLY A 231 -12.21 5.88 -16.90
CA GLY A 231 -12.23 6.36 -15.53
C GLY A 231 -10.84 6.52 -14.88
N VAL A 232 -9.76 6.19 -15.57
CA VAL A 232 -8.38 6.37 -15.08
C VAL A 232 -7.79 7.64 -15.69
N GLY A 233 -7.68 8.68 -14.86
CA GLY A 233 -6.94 9.90 -15.21
C GLY A 233 -5.50 9.84 -14.71
N VAL A 234 -4.74 10.91 -14.99
CA VAL A 234 -3.31 11.05 -14.70
C VAL A 234 -2.93 10.59 -13.28
N ILE A 235 -3.60 11.10 -12.25
CA ILE A 235 -3.27 10.79 -10.86
C ILE A 235 -3.56 9.32 -10.52
N LEU A 236 -4.64 8.75 -11.05
CA LEU A 236 -4.96 7.33 -10.84
C LEU A 236 -3.98 6.43 -11.58
N ALA A 237 -3.60 6.77 -12.82
CA ALA A 237 -2.61 6.03 -13.59
C ALA A 237 -1.25 5.98 -12.88
N LEU A 238 -0.77 7.14 -12.41
CA LEU A 238 0.47 7.21 -11.63
C LEU A 238 0.37 6.46 -10.29
N THR A 239 -0.76 6.55 -9.60
CA THR A 239 -0.99 5.81 -8.36
C THR A 239 -0.95 4.30 -8.63
N ILE A 240 -1.67 3.81 -9.64
CA ILE A 240 -1.70 2.39 -10.00
C ILE A 240 -0.29 1.92 -10.38
N MET A 241 0.42 2.66 -11.24
CA MET A 241 1.77 2.30 -11.67
C MET A 241 2.76 2.24 -10.50
N LEU A 242 2.85 3.30 -9.70
CA LEU A 242 3.84 3.41 -8.62
C LEU A 242 3.53 2.52 -7.42
N GLU A 243 2.26 2.29 -7.10
CA GLU A 243 1.86 1.36 -6.03
C GLU A 243 1.95 -0.11 -6.47
N THR A 244 1.91 -0.38 -7.76
CA THR A 244 2.17 -1.71 -8.33
C THR A 244 3.67 -2.03 -8.29
N GLY A 245 4.53 -1.07 -8.63
CA GLY A 245 5.95 -1.33 -8.89
C GLY A 245 6.13 -2.25 -10.10
N GLU A 246 7.07 -3.18 -10.05
CA GLU A 246 7.28 -4.15 -11.12
C GLU A 246 6.13 -5.15 -11.19
N ILE A 247 5.40 -5.16 -12.33
CA ILE A 247 4.25 -6.06 -12.52
C ILE A 247 4.67 -7.53 -12.57
N GLY A 248 5.90 -7.81 -13.01
CA GLY A 248 6.47 -9.16 -13.06
C GLY A 248 6.60 -9.88 -11.72
N ARG A 249 6.59 -9.12 -10.61
CA ARG A 249 6.61 -9.69 -9.25
C ARG A 249 5.35 -10.50 -8.89
N PHE A 250 4.26 -10.28 -9.61
CA PHE A 250 3.03 -11.04 -9.43
C PHE A 250 2.98 -12.21 -10.39
N LYS A 251 3.03 -13.43 -9.87
CA LYS A 251 3.01 -14.65 -10.69
C LYS A 251 1.73 -14.77 -11.50
N THR A 252 0.60 -14.46 -10.89
CA THR A 252 -0.72 -14.56 -11.51
C THR A 252 -1.52 -13.26 -11.40
N VAL A 253 -2.53 -13.10 -12.26
CA VAL A 253 -3.51 -12.01 -12.17
C VAL A 253 -4.31 -12.09 -10.86
N GLY A 254 -4.48 -13.29 -10.30
CA GLY A 254 -5.11 -13.50 -9.01
C GLY A 254 -4.33 -12.88 -7.87
N ASP A 255 -3.00 -13.05 -7.85
CA ASP A 255 -2.12 -12.46 -6.84
C ASP A 255 -2.18 -10.92 -6.89
N TYR A 256 -2.16 -10.35 -8.10
CA TYR A 256 -2.28 -8.89 -8.27
C TYR A 256 -3.63 -8.35 -7.80
N THR A 257 -4.75 -9.00 -8.20
CA THR A 257 -6.08 -8.54 -7.78
C THR A 257 -6.32 -8.70 -6.29
N SER A 258 -5.73 -9.72 -5.67
CA SER A 258 -5.72 -9.90 -4.22
C SER A 258 -4.89 -8.79 -3.53
N TYR A 259 -3.71 -8.49 -4.06
CA TYR A 259 -2.87 -7.39 -3.58
C TYR A 259 -3.58 -6.02 -3.69
N CYS A 260 -4.37 -5.81 -4.74
CA CYS A 260 -5.23 -4.63 -4.92
C CYS A 260 -6.46 -4.63 -4.00
N ARG A 261 -6.69 -5.64 -3.17
CA ARG A 261 -7.88 -5.80 -2.31
C ARG A 261 -9.21 -5.77 -3.09
N CYS A 262 -9.17 -6.09 -4.39
CA CYS A 262 -10.35 -6.06 -5.26
C CYS A 262 -11.13 -7.38 -5.23
N VAL A 263 -10.56 -8.45 -4.71
CA VAL A 263 -11.20 -9.76 -4.55
C VAL A 263 -11.28 -10.14 -3.06
N ARG A 264 -12.28 -10.95 -2.71
CA ARG A 264 -12.38 -11.50 -1.36
C ARG A 264 -11.40 -12.67 -1.22
N ALA A 265 -10.67 -12.72 -0.10
CA ALA A 265 -10.00 -13.94 0.31
C ALA A 265 -11.06 -14.90 0.88
N THR A 266 -11.25 -16.04 0.23
CA THR A 266 -12.10 -17.13 0.75
C THR A 266 -11.23 -18.06 1.58
N HIS A 267 -11.43 -18.08 2.90
CA HIS A 267 -10.90 -19.12 3.77
C HIS A 267 -11.98 -20.17 3.97
N THR A 268 -11.80 -21.32 3.36
CA THR A 268 -12.64 -22.50 3.62
C THR A 268 -12.03 -23.32 4.75
N SER A 269 -12.80 -23.60 5.77
CA SER A 269 -12.44 -24.55 6.82
C SER A 269 -13.58 -25.56 6.94
N ASN A 270 -13.28 -26.84 6.70
CA ASN A 270 -14.26 -27.94 6.74
C ASN A 270 -15.49 -27.70 5.83
N GLY A 271 -15.25 -27.26 4.56
CA GLY A 271 -16.30 -26.97 3.58
C GLY A 271 -17.14 -25.71 3.85
N LYS A 272 -16.93 -25.04 4.98
CA LYS A 272 -17.64 -23.80 5.32
C LYS A 272 -16.76 -22.58 5.05
N ASN A 273 -17.28 -21.62 4.28
CA ASN A 273 -16.63 -20.32 4.08
C ASN A 273 -16.58 -19.55 5.42
N LYS A 274 -15.40 -19.46 6.00
CA LYS A 274 -15.14 -18.49 7.09
C LYS A 274 -14.78 -17.18 6.42
N ASP A 275 -15.77 -16.32 6.19
CA ASP A 275 -15.60 -14.96 5.69
C ASP A 275 -14.78 -14.12 6.70
N LYS A 276 -13.47 -14.24 6.69
CA LYS A 276 -12.60 -13.25 7.32
C LYS A 276 -12.25 -12.20 6.27
N ASN A 277 -12.87 -11.04 6.42
CA ASN A 277 -12.53 -9.86 5.63
C ASN A 277 -11.02 -9.62 5.70
N ASN A 278 -10.31 -9.79 4.57
CA ASN A 278 -8.87 -9.56 4.45
C ASN A 278 -8.59 -8.04 4.36
N GLY A 279 -9.16 -7.26 5.29
CA GLY A 279 -9.12 -5.80 5.25
C GLY A 279 -7.73 -5.19 5.46
N LYS A 280 -6.75 -5.98 5.93
CA LYS A 280 -5.40 -5.47 6.25
C LYS A 280 -4.31 -5.92 5.27
N ASN A 281 -4.48 -7.04 4.54
CA ASN A 281 -3.49 -7.53 3.60
C ASN A 281 -3.64 -6.84 2.23
N GLY A 282 -2.52 -6.61 1.53
CA GLY A 282 -2.49 -5.94 0.24
C GLY A 282 -2.45 -4.41 0.34
N ASN A 283 -2.57 -3.74 -0.80
CA ASN A 283 -2.34 -2.31 -0.96
C ASN A 283 -3.65 -1.50 -0.91
N ALA A 284 -3.81 -0.66 0.12
CA ALA A 284 -5.00 0.17 0.30
C ALA A 284 -5.12 1.29 -0.75
N TYR A 285 -4.00 1.79 -1.26
CA TYR A 285 -4.00 2.85 -2.28
C TYR A 285 -4.43 2.33 -3.64
N LEU A 286 -4.04 1.10 -4.00
CA LEU A 286 -4.57 0.42 -5.18
C LEU A 286 -6.06 0.12 -5.05
N ALA A 287 -6.51 -0.34 -3.88
CA ALA A 287 -7.93 -0.55 -3.62
C ALA A 287 -8.74 0.72 -3.83
N TRP A 288 -8.26 1.84 -3.29
CA TRP A 288 -8.86 3.16 -3.49
C TRP A 288 -8.84 3.57 -4.97
N ALA A 289 -7.69 3.46 -5.63
CA ALA A 289 -7.54 3.88 -7.01
C ALA A 289 -8.49 3.15 -7.96
N PHE A 290 -8.66 1.82 -7.80
CA PHE A 290 -9.58 1.06 -8.63
C PHE A 290 -11.05 1.35 -8.31
N VAL A 291 -11.40 1.65 -7.07
CA VAL A 291 -12.75 2.09 -6.68
C VAL A 291 -13.07 3.45 -7.32
N GLU A 292 -12.18 4.42 -7.24
CA GLU A 292 -12.33 5.73 -7.88
C GLU A 292 -12.43 5.60 -9.40
N ALA A 293 -11.56 4.80 -10.03
CA ALA A 293 -11.63 4.54 -11.46
C ALA A 293 -12.99 3.99 -11.88
N VAL A 294 -13.57 3.08 -11.10
CA VAL A 294 -14.90 2.53 -11.34
C VAL A 294 -15.99 3.60 -11.22
N HIS A 295 -15.95 4.46 -10.19
CA HIS A 295 -16.92 5.54 -10.05
C HIS A 295 -16.91 6.52 -11.22
N HIS A 296 -15.75 6.75 -11.83
CA HIS A 296 -15.65 7.52 -13.07
C HIS A 296 -16.10 6.71 -14.29
N ALA A 297 -15.69 5.45 -14.40
CA ALA A 297 -16.00 4.59 -15.55
C ALA A 297 -17.51 4.36 -15.74
N ILE A 298 -18.29 4.19 -14.66
CA ILE A 298 -19.75 4.02 -14.76
C ILE A 298 -20.47 5.25 -15.35
N ARG A 299 -19.81 6.42 -15.35
CA ARG A 299 -20.37 7.66 -15.92
C ARG A 299 -19.99 7.83 -17.40
N THR A 300 -18.87 7.25 -17.84
CA THR A 300 -18.29 7.51 -19.16
C THR A 300 -18.26 6.30 -20.09
N CYS A 301 -18.43 5.08 -19.55
CA CYS A 301 -18.38 3.84 -20.32
C CYS A 301 -19.70 3.06 -20.19
N PRO A 302 -20.54 2.98 -21.25
CA PRO A 302 -21.83 2.31 -21.20
C PRO A 302 -21.76 0.82 -20.82
N LYS A 303 -20.74 0.08 -21.28
CA LYS A 303 -20.57 -1.34 -20.90
C LYS A 303 -20.22 -1.50 -19.42
N ALA A 304 -19.40 -0.58 -18.86
CA ALA A 304 -19.07 -0.56 -17.42
C ALA A 304 -20.35 -0.28 -16.60
N LYS A 305 -21.16 0.69 -17.02
CA LYS A 305 -22.45 1.02 -16.39
C LYS A 305 -23.39 -0.18 -16.44
N SER A 306 -23.61 -0.79 -17.60
CA SER A 306 -24.48 -1.97 -17.73
C SER A 306 -24.04 -3.13 -16.82
N PHE A 307 -22.74 -3.41 -16.74
CA PHE A 307 -22.22 -4.42 -15.83
C PHE A 307 -22.48 -4.06 -14.36
N TYR A 308 -22.25 -2.80 -13.99
CA TYR A 308 -22.49 -2.30 -12.64
C TYR A 308 -23.99 -2.43 -12.27
N ASP A 309 -24.89 -1.97 -13.13
CA ASP A 309 -26.33 -2.00 -12.90
C ASP A 309 -26.85 -3.44 -12.75
N LYS A 310 -26.37 -4.38 -13.56
CA LYS A 310 -26.67 -5.82 -13.43
C LYS A 310 -26.22 -6.40 -12.07
N LYS A 311 -25.11 -5.92 -11.52
CA LYS A 311 -24.62 -6.36 -10.19
C LYS A 311 -25.36 -5.66 -9.07
N LEU A 312 -25.69 -4.38 -9.24
CA LEU A 312 -26.48 -3.59 -8.28
C LEU A 312 -27.88 -4.20 -8.08
N ALA A 313 -28.57 -4.60 -9.15
CA ALA A 313 -29.89 -5.23 -9.09
C ALA A 313 -29.90 -6.55 -8.28
N LYS A 314 -28.77 -7.27 -8.23
CA LYS A 314 -28.64 -8.55 -7.50
C LYS A 314 -28.09 -8.40 -6.08
N ARG A 315 -27.45 -7.29 -5.78
CA ARG A 315 -26.70 -7.04 -4.53
C ARG A 315 -26.78 -5.56 -4.16
N ASN A 316 -25.85 -5.05 -3.37
CA ASN A 316 -25.73 -3.65 -3.02
C ASN A 316 -24.64 -2.93 -3.82
N GLY A 317 -24.63 -1.60 -3.77
CA GLY A 317 -23.68 -0.76 -4.50
C GLY A 317 -22.21 -1.06 -4.18
N THR A 318 -21.89 -1.35 -2.93
CA THR A 318 -20.51 -1.69 -2.50
C THR A 318 -20.01 -2.96 -3.21
N LEU A 319 -20.85 -3.99 -3.30
CA LEU A 319 -20.48 -5.24 -3.97
C LEU A 319 -20.43 -5.07 -5.49
N ALA A 320 -21.32 -4.26 -6.08
CA ALA A 320 -21.28 -3.94 -7.50
C ALA A 320 -19.98 -3.19 -7.86
N THR A 321 -19.61 -2.18 -7.08
CA THR A 321 -18.34 -1.44 -7.24
C THR A 321 -17.14 -2.37 -7.13
N LYS A 322 -17.08 -3.22 -6.12
CA LYS A 322 -15.97 -4.18 -5.95
C LYS A 322 -15.88 -5.19 -7.09
N ALA A 323 -17.01 -5.67 -7.61
CA ALA A 323 -17.02 -6.60 -8.73
C ALA A 323 -16.44 -5.95 -10.01
N LEU A 324 -16.76 -4.68 -10.26
CA LEU A 324 -16.21 -3.94 -11.40
C LEU A 324 -14.72 -3.58 -11.15
N ALA A 325 -14.35 -3.17 -9.92
CA ALA A 325 -12.96 -2.92 -9.55
C ALA A 325 -12.05 -4.15 -9.73
N ALA A 326 -12.59 -5.35 -9.48
CA ALA A 326 -11.88 -6.60 -9.75
C ALA A 326 -11.66 -6.81 -11.27
N LYS A 327 -12.61 -6.45 -12.13
CA LYS A 327 -12.39 -6.47 -13.59
C LYS A 327 -11.36 -5.45 -14.02
N TRP A 328 -11.40 -4.23 -13.47
CA TRP A 328 -10.44 -3.16 -13.74
C TRP A 328 -9.03 -3.55 -13.30
N SER A 329 -8.85 -4.10 -12.11
CA SER A 329 -7.53 -4.54 -11.66
C SER A 329 -6.97 -5.69 -12.51
N LYS A 330 -7.82 -6.62 -12.98
CA LYS A 330 -7.40 -7.66 -13.95
C LYS A 330 -6.96 -7.07 -15.28
N ALA A 331 -7.73 -6.13 -15.81
CA ALA A 331 -7.36 -5.43 -17.06
C ALA A 331 -6.03 -4.69 -16.89
N ALA A 332 -5.87 -3.91 -15.82
CA ALA A 332 -4.63 -3.19 -15.52
C ALA A 332 -3.40 -4.12 -15.43
N TYR A 333 -3.56 -5.31 -14.82
CA TYR A 333 -2.49 -6.32 -14.79
C TYR A 333 -2.00 -6.70 -16.19
N TYR A 334 -2.93 -7.04 -17.09
CA TYR A 334 -2.57 -7.44 -18.44
C TYR A 334 -2.03 -6.27 -19.26
N MET A 335 -2.62 -5.09 -19.12
CA MET A 335 -2.14 -3.87 -19.78
C MET A 335 -0.69 -3.56 -19.39
N MET A 336 -0.37 -3.56 -18.11
CA MET A 336 0.99 -3.31 -17.64
C MET A 336 1.96 -4.43 -18.04
N LYS A 337 1.52 -5.70 -17.98
CA LYS A 337 2.37 -6.84 -18.29
C LYS A 337 2.70 -6.96 -19.78
N ARG A 338 1.75 -6.60 -20.65
CA ARG A 338 1.87 -6.72 -22.11
C ARG A 338 2.16 -5.40 -22.80
N GLN A 339 2.09 -4.30 -22.05
CA GLN A 339 2.19 -2.93 -22.57
C GLN A 339 1.15 -2.65 -23.65
N GLU A 340 -0.09 -3.10 -23.43
CA GLU A 340 -1.23 -2.96 -24.33
C GLU A 340 -2.21 -1.90 -23.82
N VAL A 341 -2.92 -1.23 -24.75
CA VAL A 341 -4.02 -0.33 -24.43
C VAL A 341 -5.24 -1.08 -23.91
N PHE A 342 -6.17 -0.36 -23.27
CA PHE A 342 -7.39 -0.96 -22.75
C PHE A 342 -8.29 -1.51 -23.88
N ASP A 343 -8.67 -2.77 -23.76
CA ASP A 343 -9.56 -3.45 -24.69
C ASP A 343 -10.90 -3.79 -24.00
N LEU A 344 -11.94 -3.07 -24.41
CA LEU A 344 -13.27 -3.20 -23.86
C LEU A 344 -13.90 -4.58 -24.16
N ALA A 345 -13.56 -5.19 -25.30
CA ALA A 345 -14.09 -6.50 -25.69
C ALA A 345 -13.52 -7.60 -24.80
N ARG A 346 -12.21 -7.57 -24.54
CA ARG A 346 -11.56 -8.54 -23.64
C ARG A 346 -12.08 -8.47 -22.19
N VAL A 347 -12.55 -7.32 -21.74
CA VAL A 347 -13.03 -7.14 -20.37
C VAL A 347 -14.49 -7.59 -20.21
N PHE A 348 -15.34 -7.40 -21.21
CA PHE A 348 -16.78 -7.62 -21.14
C PHE A 348 -17.32 -8.65 -22.15
N GLY A 349 -16.46 -9.12 -23.07
CA GLY A 349 -16.80 -10.11 -24.10
C GLY A 349 -17.24 -11.46 -23.60
#